data_ad9da54af102cbb039aa5bba598a0208
#
_entry.id   ad9da54af102cbb039aa5bba598a0208
#
_cell.length_a   1.000
_cell.length_b   1.000
_cell.length_c   1.000
_cell.angle_alpha   90.00
_cell.angle_beta   90.00
_cell.angle_gamma   90.00
#
_symmetry.space_group_name_H-M   'P 1'
#
loop_
_entity.id
_entity.type
_entity.pdbx_description
1 polymer ?
#
loop_
_entity_poly.entity_id
_entity_poly.type
_entity_poly.pdbx_seq_one_letter_code
_entity_poly.pdbx_strand_id
1 'polypeptide(L)'
;GWNMPVEMPNNIRANMNNCQKLEHIAFFNDGFREFFKSLLNNNSKSRQEIFHYMKGYYYNGGEFLDASQSINYLECHDNRTLYDFLKLNNEENHIFDKISLGLAITILTMGTPFIHAGEELLRTKHGFDNSYNLSDDINHIDLKFLT
;
A
#
# COMPACT_ATOMS: atom_id res chain seq x y z
N GLY A 1 4.71 13.18 -0.30
CA GLY A 1 4.32 14.23 -1.24
C GLY A 1 4.89 14.00 -2.61
N TRP A 2 4.22 14.51 -3.60
CA TRP A 2 4.65 14.46 -4.98
C TRP A 2 6.03 15.09 -5.11
N ASN A 3 6.88 14.48 -5.91
CA ASN A 3 8.21 15.03 -6.19
C ASN A 3 8.09 16.20 -7.18
N MET A 4 7.38 17.23 -6.76
CA MET A 4 7.18 18.44 -7.56
C MET A 4 8.51 19.10 -7.86
N PRO A 5 8.73 19.59 -9.08
CA PRO A 5 9.90 20.37 -9.39
C PRO A 5 9.85 21.68 -8.59
N VAL A 6 10.55 21.71 -7.48
CA VAL A 6 10.78 22.91 -6.68
C VAL A 6 12.28 23.15 -6.60
N GLU A 7 12.69 24.40 -6.52
CA GLU A 7 14.10 24.81 -6.42
C GLU A 7 14.77 24.41 -5.09
N MET A 8 14.17 23.46 -4.37
CA MET A 8 14.66 22.98 -3.07
C MET A 8 15.55 21.75 -3.26
N PRO A 9 16.78 21.77 -2.72
CA PRO A 9 17.67 20.60 -2.77
C PRO A 9 17.04 19.35 -2.16
N ASN A 10 17.29 18.17 -2.76
CA ASN A 10 16.70 16.90 -2.34
C ASN A 10 17.00 16.52 -0.88
N ASN A 11 18.15 16.92 -0.35
CA ASN A 11 18.59 16.61 1.02
C ASN A 11 17.84 17.37 2.11
N ILE A 12 17.00 18.36 1.73
CA ILE A 12 16.16 19.12 2.67
C ILE A 12 14.66 19.02 2.35
N ARG A 13 14.29 18.30 1.30
CA ARG A 13 12.87 18.03 0.98
C ARG A 13 12.25 17.11 1.99
N ALA A 14 10.96 17.33 2.29
CA ALA A 14 10.14 16.41 3.05
C ALA A 14 9.80 15.19 2.17
N ASN A 15 10.69 14.21 2.14
CA ASN A 15 10.51 12.93 1.45
C ASN A 15 10.98 11.78 2.36
N MET A 16 10.66 10.55 2.00
CA MET A 16 10.96 9.37 2.80
C MET A 16 12.46 9.21 3.08
N ASN A 17 13.34 9.57 2.13
CA ASN A 17 14.80 9.47 2.31
C ASN A 17 15.34 10.44 3.39
N ASN A 18 14.54 11.43 3.76
CA ASN A 18 14.86 12.40 4.82
C ASN A 18 14.03 12.17 6.10
N CYS A 19 13.33 11.05 6.23
CA CYS A 19 12.44 10.76 7.35
C CYS A 19 13.14 10.91 8.71
N GLN A 20 14.43 10.59 8.78
CA GLN A 20 15.25 10.74 9.99
C GLN A 20 15.38 12.19 10.50
N LYS A 21 15.00 13.18 9.70
CA LYS A 21 14.99 14.60 10.04
C LYS A 21 13.59 15.17 10.26
N LEU A 22 12.56 14.34 10.16
CA LEU A 22 11.16 14.74 10.05
C LEU A 22 10.29 13.96 11.06
N GLU A 23 10.60 14.13 12.34
CA GLU A 23 10.04 13.35 13.47
C GLU A 23 8.50 13.28 13.51
N HIS A 24 7.82 14.31 13.02
CA HIS A 24 6.36 14.43 13.10
C HIS A 24 5.66 14.27 11.74
N ILE A 25 6.34 13.71 10.75
CA ILE A 25 5.79 13.50 9.41
C ILE A 25 5.76 12.00 9.13
N ALA A 26 4.58 11.50 8.77
CA ALA A 26 4.38 10.14 8.30
C ALA A 26 4.40 10.08 6.77
N PHE A 27 4.76 8.92 6.24
CA PHE A 27 4.94 8.66 4.82
C PHE A 27 4.18 7.41 4.41
N PHE A 28 3.55 7.44 3.24
CA PHE A 28 3.02 6.24 2.62
C PHE A 28 4.15 5.26 2.34
N ASN A 29 4.08 4.09 2.97
CA ASN A 29 5.15 3.09 2.90
C ASN A 29 5.00 2.21 1.65
N ASP A 30 5.52 2.70 0.52
CA ASP A 30 5.55 1.94 -0.73
C ASP A 30 6.30 0.60 -0.59
N GLY A 31 7.33 0.56 0.25
CA GLY A 31 8.07 -0.66 0.53
C GLY A 31 7.19 -1.73 1.19
N PHE A 32 6.35 -1.34 2.15
CA PHE A 32 5.34 -2.22 2.75
C PHE A 32 4.37 -2.75 1.70
N ARG A 33 3.81 -1.86 0.88
CA ARG A 33 2.88 -2.21 -0.19
C ARG A 33 3.47 -3.27 -1.12
N GLU A 34 4.63 -2.99 -1.69
CA GLU A 34 5.25 -3.88 -2.69
C GLU A 34 5.66 -5.21 -2.06
N PHE A 35 6.18 -5.19 -0.85
CA PHE A 35 6.59 -6.40 -0.14
C PHE A 35 5.40 -7.34 0.10
N PHE A 36 4.31 -6.83 0.68
CA PHE A 36 3.15 -7.66 1.00
C PHE A 36 2.32 -8.02 -0.24
N LYS A 37 2.21 -7.15 -1.24
CA LYS A 37 1.62 -7.54 -2.55
C LYS A 37 2.40 -8.69 -3.17
N SER A 38 3.72 -8.64 -3.12
CA SER A 38 4.57 -9.74 -3.60
C SER A 38 4.35 -11.03 -2.81
N LEU A 39 4.23 -10.96 -1.49
CA LEU A 39 3.94 -12.12 -0.63
C LEU A 39 2.56 -12.71 -0.97
N LEU A 40 1.53 -11.90 -1.08
CA LEU A 40 0.17 -12.32 -1.44
C LEU A 40 0.08 -12.91 -2.85
N ASN A 41 1.02 -12.53 -3.72
CA ASN A 41 1.22 -13.11 -5.05
C ASN A 41 2.11 -14.37 -5.03
N ASN A 42 2.14 -15.09 -3.92
CA ASN A 42 2.88 -16.35 -3.71
C ASN A 42 4.42 -16.26 -3.89
N ASN A 43 5.00 -15.07 -3.86
CA ASN A 43 6.45 -14.95 -3.81
C ASN A 43 6.97 -15.21 -2.39
N SER A 44 7.83 -16.19 -2.26
CA SER A 44 8.40 -16.55 -0.97
C SER A 44 9.16 -15.38 -0.35
N LYS A 45 8.90 -15.14 0.93
CA LYS A 45 9.60 -14.18 1.77
C LYS A 45 10.15 -14.88 3.00
N SER A 46 11.31 -14.47 3.45
CA SER A 46 11.85 -15.00 4.70
C SER A 46 11.03 -14.50 5.90
N ARG A 47 10.97 -15.31 6.96
CA ARG A 47 10.32 -14.92 8.21
C ARG A 47 10.91 -13.63 8.78
N GLN A 48 12.21 -13.42 8.60
CA GLN A 48 12.90 -12.24 9.07
C GLN A 48 12.47 -10.97 8.34
N GLU A 49 12.34 -11.02 7.01
CA GLU A 49 11.82 -9.90 6.21
C GLU A 49 10.38 -9.55 6.58
N ILE A 50 9.51 -10.56 6.71
CA ILE A 50 8.11 -10.35 7.16
C ILE A 50 8.10 -9.62 8.51
N PHE A 51 8.90 -10.07 9.47
CA PHE A 51 8.98 -9.49 10.80
C PHE A 51 9.50 -8.04 10.77
N HIS A 52 10.45 -7.73 9.90
CA HIS A 52 10.95 -6.35 9.73
C HIS A 52 9.85 -5.39 9.29
N TYR A 53 9.08 -5.77 8.26
CA TYR A 53 7.97 -4.92 7.80
C TYR A 53 6.84 -4.82 8.84
N MET A 54 6.54 -5.90 9.55
CA MET A 54 5.51 -5.88 10.60
C MET A 54 5.84 -5.00 11.80
N LYS A 55 7.10 -4.69 12.04
CA LYS A 55 7.52 -3.74 13.07
C LYS A 55 7.24 -2.27 12.70
N GLY A 56 6.87 -1.97 11.48
CA GLY A 56 6.57 -0.61 11.02
C GLY A 56 7.78 0.31 10.85
N TYR A 57 9.00 -0.16 11.10
CA TYR A 57 10.21 0.65 11.00
C TYR A 57 10.86 0.60 9.62
N TYR A 58 10.49 -0.35 8.76
CA TYR A 58 11.21 -0.65 7.54
C TYR A 58 10.48 -0.16 6.29
N TYR A 59 11.23 0.51 5.42
CA TYR A 59 10.80 0.81 4.06
C TYR A 59 11.91 0.42 3.06
N ASN A 60 11.56 0.33 1.77
CA ASN A 60 12.53 0.02 0.74
C ASN A 60 13.59 1.14 0.64
N GLY A 61 14.78 0.86 1.16
CA GLY A 61 15.92 1.79 1.16
C GLY A 61 16.33 2.34 2.52
N GLY A 62 15.65 1.97 3.62
CA GLY A 62 16.04 2.41 4.95
C GLY A 62 15.04 2.10 6.06
N GLU A 63 15.19 2.79 7.16
CA GLU A 63 14.35 2.66 8.33
C GLU A 63 13.80 4.02 8.77
N PHE A 64 12.57 4.02 9.27
CA PHE A 64 11.95 5.17 9.94
C PHE A 64 12.54 5.36 11.34
N LEU A 65 12.43 6.55 11.90
CA LEU A 65 12.77 6.82 13.31
C LEU A 65 11.83 6.08 14.25
N ASP A 66 10.56 6.03 13.90
CA ASP A 66 9.49 5.45 14.69
C ASP A 66 8.42 4.87 13.76
N ALA A 67 7.71 3.84 14.24
CA ALA A 67 6.64 3.21 13.48
C ALA A 67 5.50 4.19 13.11
N SER A 68 5.29 5.25 13.88
CA SER A 68 4.29 6.28 13.57
C SER A 68 4.55 7.04 12.26
N GLN A 69 5.78 6.99 11.76
CA GLN A 69 6.10 7.55 10.45
C GLN A 69 5.66 6.65 9.28
N SER A 70 5.30 5.40 9.53
CA SER A 70 4.86 4.46 8.50
C SER A 70 3.35 4.49 8.36
N ILE A 71 2.86 4.88 7.17
CA ILE A 71 1.48 4.68 6.76
C ILE A 71 1.45 3.39 5.93
N ASN A 72 0.94 2.32 6.53
CA ASN A 72 0.90 0.99 5.93
C ASN A 72 -0.34 0.84 5.07
N TYR A 73 -0.19 0.38 3.83
CA TYR A 73 -1.27 0.22 2.89
C TYR A 73 -0.93 -0.81 1.82
N LEU A 74 -1.95 -1.39 1.19
CA LEU A 74 -1.78 -2.30 0.06
C LEU A 74 -2.29 -1.71 -1.25
N GLU A 75 -3.30 -0.83 -1.17
CA GLU A 75 -3.79 -0.05 -2.30
C GLU A 75 -4.17 1.37 -1.90
N CYS A 76 -4.23 2.24 -2.87
CA CYS A 76 -4.77 3.59 -2.75
C CYS A 76 -5.42 4.00 -4.08
N HIS A 77 -5.77 5.28 -4.25
CA HIS A 77 -6.34 5.77 -5.51
C HIS A 77 -5.37 5.65 -6.70
N ASP A 78 -4.05 5.71 -6.45
CA ASP A 78 -3.02 5.47 -7.45
C ASP A 78 -2.79 3.97 -7.64
N ASN A 79 -2.30 3.58 -8.81
CA ASN A 79 -2.00 2.21 -9.20
C ASN A 79 -3.24 1.28 -9.20
N ARG A 80 -3.04 0.00 -9.43
CA ARG A 80 -4.09 -1.01 -9.42
C ARG A 80 -4.57 -1.30 -8.02
N THR A 81 -5.86 -1.62 -7.87
CA THR A 81 -6.37 -2.20 -6.64
C THR A 81 -5.66 -3.51 -6.31
N LEU A 82 -5.70 -3.95 -5.08
CA LEU A 82 -5.13 -5.25 -4.68
C LEU A 82 -5.83 -6.40 -5.44
N TYR A 83 -7.16 -6.31 -5.59
CA TYR A 83 -7.93 -7.26 -6.38
C TYR A 83 -7.45 -7.34 -7.83
N ASP A 84 -7.34 -6.21 -8.53
CA ASP A 84 -6.87 -6.18 -9.91
C ASP A 84 -5.44 -6.68 -10.07
N PHE A 85 -4.58 -6.35 -9.11
CA PHE A 85 -3.20 -6.83 -9.08
C PHE A 85 -3.13 -8.35 -8.99
N LEU A 86 -3.85 -8.95 -8.04
CA LEU A 86 -3.87 -10.40 -7.86
C LEU A 86 -4.49 -11.11 -9.07
N LYS A 87 -5.58 -10.59 -9.59
CA LYS A 87 -6.27 -11.15 -10.76
C LYS A 87 -5.38 -11.16 -12.01
N LEU A 88 -4.69 -10.07 -12.30
CA LEU A 88 -3.78 -9.97 -13.45
C LEU A 88 -2.55 -10.88 -13.34
N ASN A 89 -2.20 -11.31 -12.14
CA ASN A 89 -1.12 -12.26 -11.89
C ASN A 89 -1.62 -13.72 -11.80
N ASN A 90 -2.85 -13.99 -12.28
CA ASN A 90 -3.48 -15.31 -12.30
C ASN A 90 -3.69 -15.92 -10.89
N GLU A 91 -3.85 -15.09 -9.88
CA GLU A 91 -4.07 -15.49 -8.50
C GLU A 91 -5.57 -15.45 -8.13
N GLU A 92 -6.43 -15.91 -9.04
CA GLU A 92 -7.89 -15.92 -8.83
C GLU A 92 -8.31 -16.91 -7.74
N ASN A 93 -7.56 -18.00 -7.57
CA ASN A 93 -7.80 -18.94 -6.50
C ASN A 93 -7.54 -18.29 -5.14
N HIS A 94 -8.53 -18.35 -4.25
CA HIS A 94 -8.44 -17.78 -2.90
C HIS A 94 -8.20 -16.26 -2.86
N ILE A 95 -8.63 -15.52 -3.88
CA ILE A 95 -8.40 -14.06 -3.93
C ILE A 95 -9.02 -13.35 -2.71
N PHE A 96 -10.20 -13.79 -2.28
CA PHE A 96 -10.86 -13.28 -1.08
C PHE A 96 -10.02 -13.51 0.18
N ASP A 97 -9.47 -14.71 0.35
CA ASP A 97 -8.63 -15.05 1.49
C ASP A 97 -7.34 -14.23 1.50
N LYS A 98 -6.75 -14.00 0.31
CA LYS A 98 -5.55 -13.18 0.16
C LYS A 98 -5.80 -11.72 0.51
N ILE A 99 -6.92 -11.15 0.06
CA ILE A 99 -7.29 -9.77 0.39
C ILE A 99 -7.60 -9.64 1.89
N SER A 100 -8.35 -10.59 2.45
CA SER A 100 -8.62 -10.65 3.90
C SER A 100 -7.33 -10.73 4.72
N LEU A 101 -6.37 -11.54 4.29
CA LEU A 101 -5.04 -11.62 4.91
C LEU A 101 -4.29 -10.28 4.77
N GLY A 102 -4.35 -9.66 3.60
CA GLY A 102 -3.74 -8.36 3.36
C GLY A 102 -4.28 -7.26 4.27
N LEU A 103 -5.61 -7.18 4.42
CA LEU A 103 -6.28 -6.27 5.35
C LEU A 103 -5.85 -6.54 6.81
N ALA A 104 -5.82 -7.82 7.21
CA ALA A 104 -5.36 -8.19 8.54
C ALA A 104 -3.90 -7.78 8.79
N ILE A 105 -3.01 -7.99 7.83
CA ILE A 105 -1.62 -7.56 7.89
C ILE A 105 -1.56 -6.03 8.06
N THR A 106 -2.28 -5.28 7.24
CA THR A 106 -2.28 -3.82 7.27
C THR A 106 -2.74 -3.29 8.63
N ILE A 107 -3.79 -3.88 9.23
CA ILE A 107 -4.35 -3.44 10.51
C ILE A 107 -3.47 -3.85 11.70
N LEU A 108 -2.90 -5.06 11.67
CA LEU A 108 -2.18 -5.63 12.82
C LEU A 108 -0.68 -5.27 12.85
N THR A 109 -0.15 -4.70 11.79
CA THR A 109 1.23 -4.25 11.70
C THR A 109 1.40 -2.92 12.46
N MET A 110 2.54 -2.74 13.11
CA MET A 110 2.88 -1.45 13.74
C MET A 110 2.97 -0.35 12.69
N GLY A 111 2.46 0.82 13.02
CA GLY A 111 2.33 1.97 12.12
C GLY A 111 0.88 2.43 12.01
N THR A 112 0.59 3.31 11.08
CA THR A 112 -0.76 3.80 10.82
C THR A 112 -1.38 3.00 9.67
N PRO A 113 -2.43 2.22 9.90
CA PRO A 113 -3.11 1.51 8.81
C PRO A 113 -3.87 2.50 7.92
N PHE A 114 -3.74 2.33 6.62
CA PHE A 114 -4.54 3.02 5.62
C PHE A 114 -5.24 1.98 4.75
N ILE A 115 -6.56 1.99 4.75
CA ILE A 115 -7.40 1.10 3.95
C ILE A 115 -8.14 1.95 2.92
N HIS A 116 -7.98 1.61 1.66
CA HIS A 116 -8.69 2.27 0.58
C HIS A 116 -10.15 1.83 0.58
N ALA A 117 -11.08 2.81 0.53
CA ALA A 117 -12.52 2.51 0.55
C ALA A 117 -12.91 1.55 -0.57
N GLY A 118 -13.53 0.43 -0.21
CA GLY A 118 -13.94 -0.65 -1.12
C GLY A 118 -12.90 -1.77 -1.29
N GLU A 119 -11.72 -1.66 -0.70
CA GLU A 119 -10.73 -2.75 -0.69
C GLU A 119 -11.33 -4.02 -0.07
N GLU A 120 -12.08 -3.88 1.00
CA GLU A 120 -12.81 -4.94 1.69
C GLU A 120 -13.95 -5.55 0.85
N LEU A 121 -14.42 -4.84 -0.17
CA LEU A 121 -15.48 -5.25 -1.10
C LEU A 121 -14.92 -5.77 -2.44
N LEU A 122 -13.64 -6.08 -2.50
CA LEU A 122 -12.96 -6.52 -3.73
C LEU A 122 -13.06 -5.49 -4.86
N ARG A 123 -12.97 -4.20 -4.52
CA ARG A 123 -13.05 -3.12 -5.50
C ARG A 123 -12.12 -3.36 -6.68
N THR A 124 -12.66 -3.18 -7.88
CA THR A 124 -11.91 -3.24 -9.13
C THR A 124 -11.92 -1.89 -9.84
N LYS A 125 -10.82 -1.59 -10.49
CA LYS A 125 -10.72 -0.53 -11.51
C LYS A 125 -10.59 -1.16 -12.91
N HIS A 126 -11.10 -2.39 -13.07
CA HIS A 126 -11.04 -3.16 -14.31
C HIS A 126 -9.61 -3.33 -14.86
N GLY A 127 -8.62 -3.39 -13.96
CA GLY A 127 -7.20 -3.54 -14.30
C GLY A 127 -6.47 -2.23 -14.65
N PHE A 128 -7.18 -1.09 -14.66
CA PHE A 128 -6.53 0.20 -14.91
C PHE A 128 -5.57 0.57 -13.78
N ASP A 129 -4.37 0.96 -14.16
CA ASP A 129 -3.34 1.37 -13.22
C ASP A 129 -3.61 2.78 -12.70
N ASN A 130 -3.79 3.72 -13.61
CA ASN A 130 -4.09 5.11 -13.28
C ASN A 130 -5.47 5.47 -13.81
N SER A 131 -6.39 5.82 -12.92
CA SER A 131 -7.81 6.02 -13.25
C SER A 131 -8.35 7.40 -12.91
N TYR A 132 -7.51 8.35 -12.48
CA TYR A 132 -7.93 9.66 -11.97
C TYR A 132 -8.77 10.48 -12.96
N ASN A 133 -8.59 10.27 -14.25
CA ASN A 133 -9.30 10.96 -15.34
C ASN A 133 -10.27 10.04 -16.11
N LEU A 134 -10.55 8.85 -15.58
CA LEU A 134 -11.52 7.94 -16.16
C LEU A 134 -12.93 8.19 -15.60
N SER A 135 -13.94 7.58 -16.23
CA SER A 135 -15.34 7.74 -15.85
C SER A 135 -15.63 7.20 -14.44
N ASP A 136 -16.77 7.62 -13.89
CA ASP A 136 -17.29 7.14 -12.62
C ASP A 136 -17.54 5.62 -12.63
N ASP A 137 -17.86 5.05 -13.79
CA ASP A 137 -18.01 3.59 -13.95
C ASP A 137 -16.76 2.80 -13.57
N ILE A 138 -15.58 3.42 -13.70
CA ILE A 138 -14.31 2.83 -13.29
C ILE A 138 -13.98 3.15 -11.83
N ASN A 139 -14.37 4.35 -11.37
CA ASN A 139 -13.93 4.89 -10.09
C ASN A 139 -14.92 4.70 -8.93
N HIS A 140 -16.14 4.25 -9.22
CA HIS A 140 -17.15 4.03 -8.16
C HIS A 140 -16.81 2.83 -7.26
N ILE A 141 -17.47 2.77 -6.11
CA ILE A 141 -17.48 1.61 -5.22
C ILE A 141 -18.80 0.89 -5.43
N ASP A 142 -18.76 -0.38 -5.83
CA ASP A 142 -19.98 -1.19 -5.97
C ASP A 142 -20.44 -1.67 -4.58
N LEU A 143 -21.53 -1.08 -4.10
CA LEU A 143 -22.10 -1.40 -2.78
C LEU A 143 -23.14 -2.53 -2.83
N LYS A 144 -23.35 -3.19 -3.96
CA LYS A 144 -24.33 -4.28 -4.10
C LYS A 144 -24.05 -5.48 -3.19
N PHE A 145 -22.83 -5.62 -2.72
CA PHE A 145 -22.46 -6.68 -1.78
C PHE A 145 -22.95 -6.42 -0.34
N LEU A 146 -23.47 -5.22 -0.04
CA LEU A 146 -23.96 -4.85 1.29
C LEU A 146 -25.48 -5.07 1.46
N THR A 147 -26.17 -5.51 0.42
CA THR A 147 -27.60 -5.83 0.40
C THR A 147 -27.81 -7.35 0.28
#